data_422a7c43f9c24458962bc0562a6a8c64
#
_entry.id   422a7c43f9c24458962bc0562a6a8c64
#
_cell.length_a   1.000
_cell.length_b   1.000
_cell.length_c   1.000
_cell.angle_alpha   90.00
_cell.angle_beta   90.00
_cell.angle_gamma   90.00
#
_symmetry.space_group_name_H-M   'P 1'
#
loop_
_entity.id
_entity.type
_entity.pdbx_description
1 polymer ?
#
loop_
_entity_poly.entity_id
_entity_poly.type
_entity_poly.pdbx_seq_one_letter_code
_entity_poly.pdbx_strand_id
1 'polypeptide(L)'
;SSPTTYTLYIWIDGNMSNPNTMYNQNFEFRLNAEATDEKPLTGADTITDIYITADKTEVVNNDVAYNYAAEVGMMEDIGGNIRYYGVDPNNYVSFNNELWRIIGVFKDIDDGTGKKETRIKIARSESIGNYAWDSNNVNEWSTASLNTYLNGTYLTSLTSEAQDMIGDALWNLGGSSTYQGLYANDYYTFERGTQVYSGRSTTWTGKIALMYPSDYLYASNLATCSSDGIFWDTAGCADTSWLRNTSTAQWTLTPTASDSLLVFRVNSAGYVGNNSYVNDAYASRPVLFLKSDVQITGGDGSQSNPFTLSVE
;
A
#
# COMPACT_ATOMS: atom_id res chain seq x y z
N SER A 1 13.06 -28.71 -18.46
CA SER A 1 13.09 -28.51 -17.00
C SER A 1 14.36 -29.15 -16.43
N SER A 2 15.11 -28.41 -15.67
CA SER A 2 16.28 -28.93 -14.96
C SER A 2 15.80 -29.84 -13.82
N PRO A 3 16.47 -30.99 -13.57
CA PRO A 3 16.08 -31.85 -12.47
C PRO A 3 16.32 -31.15 -11.13
N THR A 4 15.30 -31.14 -10.28
CA THR A 4 15.42 -30.64 -8.90
C THR A 4 15.85 -31.77 -8.00
N THR A 5 16.93 -31.60 -7.24
CA THR A 5 17.45 -32.60 -6.31
C THR A 5 16.95 -32.32 -4.91
N TYR A 6 16.31 -33.30 -4.30
CA TYR A 6 15.89 -33.25 -2.90
C TYR A 6 16.78 -34.18 -2.07
N THR A 7 17.16 -33.77 -0.88
CA THR A 7 17.88 -34.60 0.08
C THR A 7 16.94 -35.00 1.21
N LEU A 8 16.71 -36.29 1.34
CA LEU A 8 15.92 -36.88 2.44
C LEU A 8 16.84 -37.30 3.57
N TYR A 9 16.61 -36.77 4.78
CA TYR A 9 17.31 -37.23 5.99
C TYR A 9 16.38 -38.16 6.77
N ILE A 10 16.88 -39.37 7.06
CA ILE A 10 16.18 -40.33 7.88
C ILE A 10 17.07 -40.64 9.09
N TRP A 11 16.51 -40.53 10.28
CA TRP A 11 17.20 -40.91 11.50
C TRP A 11 16.29 -41.80 12.34
N ILE A 12 16.92 -42.67 13.12
CA ILE A 12 16.26 -43.57 14.07
C ILE A 12 16.42 -42.95 15.45
N ASP A 13 15.32 -42.91 16.22
CA ASP A 13 15.36 -42.40 17.59
C ASP A 13 16.31 -43.29 18.46
N GLY A 14 17.36 -42.66 18.98
CA GLY A 14 18.36 -43.32 19.83
C GLY A 14 17.86 -43.72 21.22
N ASN A 15 16.63 -43.39 21.61
CA ASN A 15 16.03 -43.76 22.90
C ASN A 15 15.27 -45.09 22.88
N MET A 16 15.47 -45.92 21.87
CA MET A 16 14.86 -47.26 21.84
C MET A 16 15.39 -48.15 22.95
N SER A 17 14.48 -48.77 23.68
CA SER A 17 14.78 -49.63 24.83
C SER A 17 15.55 -50.91 24.50
N ASN A 18 15.67 -51.29 23.23
CA ASN A 18 16.47 -52.41 22.76
C ASN A 18 16.94 -52.22 21.30
N PRO A 19 18.08 -51.58 21.04
CA PRO A 19 18.61 -51.34 19.69
C PRO A 19 18.96 -52.65 18.95
N ASN A 20 19.15 -53.79 19.63
CA ASN A 20 19.52 -55.05 18.99
C ASN A 20 18.37 -55.71 18.22
N THR A 21 17.12 -55.30 18.43
CA THR A 21 15.97 -55.83 17.68
C THR A 21 15.90 -55.28 16.25
N MET A 22 16.68 -54.29 15.91
CA MET A 22 16.75 -53.69 14.58
C MET A 22 17.90 -54.23 13.73
N TYR A 23 18.73 -55.08 14.29
CA TYR A 23 19.85 -55.67 13.54
C TYR A 23 19.31 -56.61 12.45
N ASN A 24 19.70 -56.38 11.19
CA ASN A 24 19.25 -57.13 10.01
C ASN A 24 17.75 -56.96 9.63
N GLN A 25 17.08 -55.87 10.06
CA GLN A 25 15.75 -55.57 9.59
C GLN A 25 15.82 -54.77 8.28
N ASN A 26 14.98 -55.13 7.31
CA ASN A 26 14.77 -54.33 6.11
C ASN A 26 13.65 -53.32 6.38
N PHE A 27 13.91 -52.06 6.12
CA PHE A 27 12.91 -51.01 6.17
C PHE A 27 12.51 -50.65 4.77
N GLU A 28 11.24 -50.83 4.43
CA GLU A 28 10.65 -50.31 3.21
C GLU A 28 9.82 -49.09 3.53
N PHE A 29 10.09 -47.97 2.86
CA PHE A 29 9.23 -46.80 2.90
C PHE A 29 8.94 -46.34 1.48
N ARG A 30 7.72 -45.88 1.27
CA ARG A 30 7.31 -45.23 0.02
C ARG A 30 7.34 -43.72 0.23
N LEU A 31 8.07 -43.04 -0.62
CA LEU A 31 7.96 -41.61 -0.77
C LEU A 31 6.83 -41.32 -1.79
N ASN A 32 5.69 -40.84 -1.32
CA ASN A 32 4.69 -40.28 -2.21
C ASN A 32 4.98 -38.77 -2.30
N ALA A 33 5.57 -38.33 -3.40
CA ALA A 33 5.66 -36.91 -3.72
C ALA A 33 4.47 -36.59 -4.61
N GLU A 34 3.50 -35.84 -4.12
CA GLU A 34 2.51 -35.19 -4.95
C GLU A 34 3.08 -33.83 -5.34
N ALA A 35 3.32 -33.62 -6.63
CA ALA A 35 3.52 -32.27 -7.15
C ALA A 35 2.13 -31.64 -7.24
N THR A 36 1.81 -30.77 -6.30
CA THR A 36 0.66 -29.88 -6.47
C THR A 36 1.12 -28.73 -7.35
N ASP A 37 0.41 -28.48 -8.45
CA ASP A 37 0.53 -27.28 -9.26
C ASP A 37 -0.07 -26.07 -8.49
N GLU A 38 0.26 -25.94 -7.20
CA GLU A 38 -0.13 -24.76 -6.45
C GLU A 38 0.71 -23.59 -6.97
N LYS A 39 0.02 -22.65 -7.57
CA LYS A 39 0.63 -21.37 -7.97
C LYS A 39 1.31 -20.76 -6.72
N PRO A 40 2.57 -20.34 -6.82
CA PRO A 40 3.23 -19.66 -5.70
C PRO A 40 2.37 -18.51 -5.18
N LEU A 41 2.29 -18.35 -3.86
CA LEU A 41 1.56 -17.25 -3.23
C LEU A 41 2.14 -15.93 -3.68
N THR A 42 1.27 -15.03 -4.14
CA THR A 42 1.67 -13.67 -4.43
C THR A 42 1.94 -12.89 -3.13
N GLY A 43 2.64 -11.78 -3.22
CA GLY A 43 2.83 -10.91 -2.06
C GLY A 43 1.49 -10.37 -1.52
N ALA A 44 0.51 -10.15 -2.40
CA ALA A 44 -0.84 -9.78 -2.01
C ALA A 44 -1.54 -10.89 -1.22
N ASP A 45 -1.38 -12.16 -1.63
CA ASP A 45 -1.89 -13.32 -0.88
C ASP A 45 -1.25 -13.40 0.50
N THR A 46 0.08 -13.26 0.58
CA THR A 46 0.84 -13.29 1.85
C THR A 46 0.35 -12.22 2.83
N ILE A 47 0.18 -10.97 2.41
CA ILE A 47 -0.34 -9.90 3.27
C ILE A 47 -1.80 -10.14 3.64
N THR A 48 -2.60 -10.65 2.71
CA THR A 48 -4.00 -11.00 2.95
C THR A 48 -4.10 -12.08 4.01
N ASP A 49 -3.28 -13.12 3.95
CA ASP A 49 -3.27 -14.23 4.91
C ASP A 49 -2.93 -13.74 6.33
N ILE A 50 -2.00 -12.80 6.49
CA ILE A 50 -1.72 -12.17 7.80
C ILE A 50 -2.99 -11.52 8.36
N TYR A 51 -3.76 -10.81 7.53
CA TYR A 51 -5.00 -10.17 7.96
C TYR A 51 -6.10 -11.19 8.28
N ILE A 52 -6.36 -12.17 7.40
CA ILE A 52 -7.51 -13.08 7.57
C ILE A 52 -7.34 -14.05 8.74
N THR A 53 -6.10 -14.39 9.11
CA THR A 53 -5.78 -15.29 10.23
C THR A 53 -5.81 -14.59 11.59
N ALA A 54 -5.67 -13.28 11.64
CA ALA A 54 -5.72 -12.50 12.86
C ALA A 54 -7.15 -12.37 13.40
N ASP A 55 -7.30 -12.21 14.71
CA ASP A 55 -8.58 -11.91 15.36
C ASP A 55 -9.06 -10.51 14.97
N LYS A 56 -10.37 -10.37 14.75
CA LYS A 56 -10.98 -9.11 14.31
C LYS A 56 -11.96 -8.57 15.32
N THR A 57 -11.95 -7.25 15.45
CA THR A 57 -12.96 -6.50 16.20
C THR A 57 -13.61 -5.47 15.27
N GLU A 58 -14.93 -5.29 15.43
CA GLU A 58 -15.64 -4.26 14.71
C GLU A 58 -15.40 -2.89 15.39
N VAL A 59 -15.12 -1.89 14.58
CA VAL A 59 -14.96 -0.49 14.97
C VAL A 59 -15.89 0.35 14.12
N VAL A 60 -16.73 1.17 14.76
CA VAL A 60 -17.62 2.11 14.08
C VAL A 60 -16.99 3.49 14.08
N ASN A 61 -16.87 4.09 12.89
CA ASN A 61 -16.38 5.45 12.71
C ASN A 61 -17.22 6.14 11.63
N ASN A 62 -17.76 7.32 11.92
CA ASN A 62 -18.66 8.05 11.02
C ASN A 62 -19.78 7.16 10.45
N ASP A 63 -20.49 6.44 11.33
CA ASP A 63 -21.58 5.50 11.01
C ASP A 63 -21.21 4.34 10.07
N VAL A 64 -19.93 4.12 9.86
CA VAL A 64 -19.38 2.99 9.08
C VAL A 64 -18.71 2.00 10.01
N ALA A 65 -19.05 0.71 9.85
CA ALA A 65 -18.39 -0.38 10.55
C ALA A 65 -17.17 -0.88 9.77
N TYR A 66 -16.04 -1.03 10.47
CA TYR A 66 -14.78 -1.51 9.95
C TYR A 66 -14.29 -2.73 10.72
N ASN A 67 -13.68 -3.70 10.05
CA ASN A 67 -13.04 -4.84 10.67
C ASN A 67 -11.56 -4.54 10.96
N TYR A 68 -11.17 -4.56 12.22
CA TYR A 68 -9.83 -4.28 12.70
C TYR A 68 -9.14 -5.57 13.19
N ALA A 69 -7.96 -5.85 12.66
CA ALA A 69 -7.02 -6.86 13.16
C ALA A 69 -5.90 -6.14 13.93
N ALA A 70 -6.16 -5.77 15.16
CA ALA A 70 -5.33 -4.86 15.94
C ALA A 70 -3.92 -5.42 16.22
N GLU A 71 -3.79 -6.72 16.42
CA GLU A 71 -2.50 -7.38 16.70
C GLU A 71 -1.50 -7.28 15.54
N VAL A 72 -2.00 -7.14 14.30
CA VAL A 72 -1.17 -7.01 13.08
C VAL A 72 -1.21 -5.60 12.50
N GLY A 73 -1.92 -4.65 13.13
CA GLY A 73 -2.03 -3.28 12.68
C GLY A 73 -2.71 -3.13 11.32
N MET A 74 -3.74 -3.94 11.05
CA MET A 74 -4.47 -3.94 9.80
C MET A 74 -5.97 -3.74 9.99
N MET A 75 -6.62 -3.21 8.96
CA MET A 75 -8.06 -3.03 8.88
C MET A 75 -8.57 -3.25 7.46
N GLU A 76 -9.88 -3.46 7.32
CA GLU A 76 -10.56 -3.48 6.02
C GLU A 76 -11.30 -2.17 5.81
N ASP A 77 -11.05 -1.48 4.67
CA ASP A 77 -11.75 -0.25 4.30
C ASP A 77 -13.12 -0.52 3.64
N ILE A 78 -13.90 0.53 3.35
CA ILE A 78 -15.23 0.40 2.74
C ILE A 78 -15.23 -0.23 1.34
N GLY A 79 -14.09 -0.31 0.67
CA GLY A 79 -13.92 -1.01 -0.62
C GLY A 79 -13.48 -2.45 -0.46
N GLY A 80 -13.36 -2.95 0.77
CA GLY A 80 -12.86 -4.28 1.06
C GLY A 80 -11.36 -4.44 0.84
N ASN A 81 -10.60 -3.32 0.82
CA ASN A 81 -9.15 -3.35 0.75
C ASN A 81 -8.56 -3.48 2.14
N ILE A 82 -7.49 -4.26 2.25
CA ILE A 82 -6.77 -4.42 3.52
C ILE A 82 -5.74 -3.31 3.64
N ARG A 83 -5.76 -2.56 4.74
CA ARG A 83 -4.91 -1.41 4.99
C ARG A 83 -4.06 -1.60 6.24
N TYR A 84 -2.81 -1.12 6.22
CA TYR A 84 -2.01 -0.95 7.42
C TYR A 84 -2.33 0.37 8.11
N TYR A 85 -2.55 0.35 9.42
CA TYR A 85 -2.84 1.52 10.24
C TYR A 85 -2.03 1.53 11.53
N GLY A 86 -2.00 2.69 12.19
CA GLY A 86 -1.33 2.88 13.48
C GLY A 86 -0.05 3.69 13.37
N VAL A 87 0.66 3.84 14.48
CA VAL A 87 1.85 4.69 14.57
C VAL A 87 3.03 4.09 13.79
N ASP A 88 3.25 2.80 13.97
CA ASP A 88 4.37 2.08 13.32
C ASP A 88 4.05 0.60 13.13
N PRO A 89 3.12 0.24 12.21
CA PRO A 89 2.83 -1.14 11.89
C PRO A 89 4.00 -1.81 11.17
N ASN A 90 4.05 -3.15 11.23
CA ASN A 90 5.03 -3.97 10.52
C ASN A 90 4.70 -4.03 9.01
N ASN A 91 4.86 -2.92 8.33
CA ASN A 91 4.56 -2.76 6.90
C ASN A 91 5.74 -2.27 6.07
N TYR A 92 6.95 -2.41 6.60
CA TYR A 92 8.16 -2.03 5.85
C TYR A 92 8.48 -3.08 4.79
N VAL A 93 8.91 -2.59 3.63
CA VAL A 93 9.32 -3.41 2.49
C VAL A 93 10.60 -2.82 1.87
N SER A 94 11.54 -3.68 1.53
CA SER A 94 12.74 -3.30 0.78
C SER A 94 12.39 -3.25 -0.70
N PHE A 95 12.44 -2.05 -1.29
CA PHE A 95 12.18 -1.84 -2.71
C PHE A 95 13.18 -0.81 -3.25
N ASN A 96 13.80 -1.08 -4.41
CA ASN A 96 14.83 -0.23 -5.00
C ASN A 96 16.03 0.03 -4.05
N ASN A 97 16.41 -0.96 -3.24
CA ASN A 97 17.46 -0.84 -2.20
C ASN A 97 17.20 0.25 -1.15
N GLU A 98 15.95 0.63 -0.97
CA GLU A 98 15.48 1.63 0.00
C GLU A 98 14.33 1.07 0.82
N LEU A 99 14.02 1.73 1.95
CA LEU A 99 12.81 1.42 2.71
C LEU A 99 11.58 2.09 2.06
N TRP A 100 10.60 1.27 1.79
CA TRP A 100 9.24 1.66 1.44
C TRP A 100 8.28 1.10 2.48
N ARG A 101 7.03 1.51 2.41
CA ARG A 101 5.97 1.05 3.33
C ARG A 101 4.76 0.60 2.54
N ILE A 102 4.19 -0.54 2.92
CA ILE A 102 2.96 -1.06 2.33
C ILE A 102 1.79 -0.25 2.87
N ILE A 103 1.02 0.41 1.99
CA ILE A 103 -0.25 1.05 2.33
C ILE A 103 -1.32 -0.03 2.56
N GLY A 104 -1.33 -1.04 1.71
CA GLY A 104 -2.28 -2.13 1.82
C GLY A 104 -2.32 -3.02 0.58
N VAL A 105 -3.27 -3.95 0.60
CA VAL A 105 -3.67 -4.80 -0.53
C VAL A 105 -4.99 -4.29 -1.07
N PHE A 106 -5.01 -3.98 -2.35
CA PHE A 106 -6.15 -3.37 -3.03
C PHE A 106 -6.71 -4.32 -4.06
N LYS A 107 -8.03 -4.52 -4.02
CA LYS A 107 -8.78 -5.34 -4.97
C LYS A 107 -9.12 -4.55 -6.23
N ASP A 108 -9.34 -5.28 -7.32
CA ASP A 108 -9.87 -4.73 -8.58
C ASP A 108 -9.07 -3.55 -9.16
N ILE A 109 -7.75 -3.54 -8.98
CA ILE A 109 -6.90 -2.53 -9.61
C ILE A 109 -6.82 -2.82 -11.11
N ASP A 110 -7.41 -1.92 -11.90
CA ASP A 110 -7.38 -1.95 -13.36
C ASP A 110 -5.98 -1.52 -13.85
N ASP A 111 -5.41 -2.24 -14.81
CA ASP A 111 -4.11 -1.94 -15.41
C ASP A 111 -4.20 -0.90 -16.55
N GLY A 112 -5.38 -0.35 -16.78
CA GLY A 112 -5.66 0.55 -17.89
C GLY A 112 -6.15 -0.14 -19.17
N THR A 113 -6.14 -1.47 -19.20
CA THR A 113 -6.69 -2.29 -20.32
C THR A 113 -8.05 -2.90 -19.99
N GLY A 114 -8.53 -2.73 -18.75
CA GLY A 114 -9.73 -3.35 -18.20
C GLY A 114 -9.46 -4.67 -17.47
N LYS A 115 -8.22 -5.15 -17.42
CA LYS A 115 -7.81 -6.27 -16.58
C LYS A 115 -7.68 -5.79 -15.15
N LYS A 116 -8.43 -6.43 -14.25
CA LYS A 116 -8.45 -6.12 -12.82
C LYS A 116 -7.71 -7.17 -12.01
N GLU A 117 -6.88 -6.73 -11.08
CA GLU A 117 -6.03 -7.59 -10.26
C GLU A 117 -6.01 -7.09 -8.82
N THR A 118 -5.74 -8.01 -7.89
CA THR A 118 -5.42 -7.66 -6.50
C THR A 118 -3.93 -7.33 -6.42
N ARG A 119 -3.59 -6.14 -5.92
CA ARG A 119 -2.21 -5.63 -5.92
C ARG A 119 -1.84 -4.99 -4.59
N ILE A 120 -0.56 -5.06 -4.25
CA ILE A 120 0.02 -4.30 -3.14
C ILE A 120 0.28 -2.85 -3.59
N LYS A 121 -0.16 -1.89 -2.78
CA LYS A 121 0.16 -0.47 -2.92
C LYS A 121 1.24 -0.11 -1.91
N ILE A 122 2.33 0.49 -2.40
CA ILE A 122 3.45 0.92 -1.55
C ILE A 122 3.73 2.42 -1.70
N ALA A 123 4.22 3.03 -0.62
CA ALA A 123 4.72 4.40 -0.59
C ALA A 123 6.18 4.41 -0.17
N ARG A 124 7.00 5.27 -0.78
CA ARG A 124 8.37 5.49 -0.31
C ARG A 124 8.34 6.00 1.14
N SER A 125 9.22 5.50 2.01
CA SER A 125 9.26 5.93 3.40
C SER A 125 9.55 7.42 3.54
N GLU A 126 10.50 7.91 2.75
CA GLU A 126 10.91 9.31 2.75
C GLU A 126 10.44 10.05 1.50
N SER A 127 10.26 11.37 1.60
CA SER A 127 10.01 12.18 0.41
C SER A 127 11.24 12.24 -0.50
N ILE A 128 11.01 12.46 -1.80
CA ILE A 128 12.07 12.72 -2.77
C ILE A 128 12.50 14.20 -2.81
N GLY A 129 11.91 15.02 -1.96
CA GLY A 129 12.11 16.46 -1.87
C GLY A 129 10.79 17.22 -1.97
N ASN A 130 10.90 18.55 -2.01
CA ASN A 130 9.76 19.44 -2.17
C ASN A 130 9.64 19.83 -3.65
N TYR A 131 8.51 19.51 -4.26
CA TYR A 131 8.20 19.80 -5.66
C TYR A 131 6.87 20.53 -5.76
N ALA A 132 6.72 21.36 -6.81
CA ALA A 132 5.41 21.79 -7.24
C ALA A 132 4.62 20.56 -7.72
N TRP A 133 3.34 20.48 -7.40
CA TRP A 133 2.44 19.47 -7.98
C TRP A 133 2.32 19.68 -9.50
N ASP A 134 2.10 20.95 -9.89
CA ASP A 134 2.22 21.37 -11.28
C ASP A 134 2.80 22.78 -11.41
N SER A 135 3.90 22.94 -12.13
CA SER A 135 4.56 24.22 -12.37
C SER A 135 3.78 25.14 -13.36
N ASN A 136 2.84 24.57 -14.12
CA ASN A 136 1.98 25.30 -15.03
C ASN A 136 0.70 25.84 -14.35
N ASN A 137 0.58 25.61 -13.04
CA ASN A 137 -0.53 26.10 -12.22
C ASN A 137 -1.90 25.55 -12.65
N VAL A 138 -1.96 24.25 -12.92
CA VAL A 138 -3.14 23.53 -13.39
C VAL A 138 -3.31 22.23 -12.58
N ASN A 139 -4.48 22.00 -11.99
CA ASN A 139 -4.74 20.77 -11.23
C ASN A 139 -5.20 19.59 -12.11
N GLU A 140 -4.49 19.35 -13.21
CA GLU A 140 -4.69 18.20 -14.11
C GLU A 140 -3.50 17.26 -14.00
N TRP A 141 -3.69 16.12 -13.30
CA TRP A 141 -2.60 15.17 -13.03
C TRP A 141 -1.96 14.62 -14.29
N SER A 142 -2.75 14.33 -15.33
CA SER A 142 -2.24 13.75 -16.58
C SER A 142 -1.16 14.58 -17.27
N THR A 143 -1.17 15.90 -17.03
CA THR A 143 -0.21 16.85 -17.60
C THR A 143 0.68 17.54 -16.57
N ALA A 144 0.52 17.22 -15.28
CA ALA A 144 1.25 17.83 -14.19
C ALA A 144 2.77 17.61 -14.30
N SER A 145 3.54 18.65 -13.98
CA SER A 145 5.00 18.57 -14.01
C SER A 145 5.55 17.52 -13.06
N LEU A 146 4.93 17.31 -11.89
CA LEU A 146 5.33 16.25 -10.96
C LEU A 146 5.03 14.86 -11.51
N ASN A 147 3.89 14.64 -12.17
CA ASN A 147 3.61 13.40 -12.86
C ASN A 147 4.66 13.09 -13.93
N THR A 148 4.98 14.09 -14.77
CA THR A 148 6.02 13.95 -15.81
C THR A 148 7.38 13.58 -15.21
N TYR A 149 7.75 14.19 -14.09
CA TYR A 149 8.98 13.86 -13.38
C TYR A 149 8.95 12.43 -12.80
N LEU A 150 7.87 12.07 -12.10
CA LEU A 150 7.74 10.76 -11.44
C LEU A 150 7.74 9.60 -12.45
N ASN A 151 7.04 9.74 -13.57
CA ASN A 151 6.92 8.70 -14.60
C ASN A 151 7.97 8.79 -15.71
N GLY A 152 8.85 9.78 -15.65
CA GLY A 152 10.00 9.95 -16.52
C GLY A 152 11.31 9.75 -15.75
N THR A 153 11.93 10.87 -15.34
CA THR A 153 13.27 10.87 -14.73
C THR A 153 13.34 10.03 -13.46
N TYR A 154 12.35 10.11 -12.57
CA TYR A 154 12.39 9.35 -11.32
C TYR A 154 12.22 7.84 -11.60
N LEU A 155 11.23 7.44 -12.40
CA LEU A 155 11.02 6.03 -12.76
C LEU A 155 12.28 5.41 -13.38
N THR A 156 12.93 6.12 -14.32
CA THR A 156 14.15 5.62 -14.97
C THR A 156 15.39 5.63 -14.07
N SER A 157 15.34 6.32 -12.92
CA SER A 157 16.43 6.29 -11.92
C SER A 157 16.34 5.09 -10.97
N LEU A 158 15.22 4.37 -10.96
CA LEU A 158 15.07 3.14 -10.19
C LEU A 158 15.89 2.00 -10.84
N THR A 159 16.25 0.99 -10.04
CA THR A 159 16.90 -0.21 -10.59
C THR A 159 15.98 -0.93 -11.57
N SER A 160 16.55 -1.73 -12.48
CA SER A 160 15.77 -2.53 -13.44
C SER A 160 14.80 -3.47 -12.73
N GLU A 161 15.26 -4.11 -11.67
CA GLU A 161 14.47 -5.03 -10.86
C GLU A 161 13.25 -4.31 -10.23
N ALA A 162 13.46 -3.09 -9.71
CA ALA A 162 12.38 -2.29 -9.16
C ALA A 162 11.39 -1.86 -10.25
N GLN A 163 11.88 -1.42 -11.42
CA GLN A 163 11.02 -1.05 -12.55
C GLN A 163 10.17 -2.24 -13.03
N ASP A 164 10.73 -3.46 -13.04
CA ASP A 164 10.05 -4.68 -13.46
C ASP A 164 8.92 -5.09 -12.50
N MET A 165 9.00 -4.73 -11.22
CA MET A 165 7.96 -4.97 -10.22
C MET A 165 6.79 -3.98 -10.29
N ILE A 166 6.93 -2.83 -10.96
CA ILE A 166 5.89 -1.79 -10.99
C ILE A 166 4.85 -2.10 -12.07
N GLY A 167 3.58 -2.20 -11.67
CA GLY A 167 2.45 -2.33 -12.59
C GLY A 167 1.92 -0.98 -13.07
N ASP A 168 1.44 -0.93 -14.32
CA ASP A 168 0.54 0.16 -14.71
C ASP A 168 -0.77 0.04 -13.94
N ALA A 169 -1.35 1.15 -13.53
CA ALA A 169 -2.62 1.19 -12.83
C ALA A 169 -3.47 2.35 -13.31
N LEU A 170 -4.77 2.14 -13.37
CA LEU A 170 -5.75 3.19 -13.57
C LEU A 170 -5.99 3.90 -12.23
N TRP A 171 -5.43 5.10 -12.09
CA TRP A 171 -5.59 5.95 -10.93
C TRP A 171 -6.87 6.79 -11.05
N ASN A 172 -7.65 6.81 -9.98
CA ASN A 172 -8.83 7.66 -9.91
C ASN A 172 -8.41 9.10 -9.59
N LEU A 173 -9.01 10.07 -10.25
CA LEU A 173 -8.71 11.50 -10.10
C LEU A 173 -9.94 12.31 -9.65
N GLY A 174 -10.97 11.64 -9.16
CA GLY A 174 -12.11 12.31 -8.56
C GLY A 174 -11.68 13.14 -7.34
N GLY A 175 -12.39 14.20 -7.06
CA GLY A 175 -12.11 15.12 -5.98
C GLY A 175 -13.37 15.60 -5.28
N SER A 176 -13.22 16.62 -4.43
CA SER A 176 -14.32 17.24 -3.71
C SER A 176 -14.28 18.76 -3.86
N SER A 177 -15.47 19.37 -3.83
CA SER A 177 -15.63 20.82 -3.77
C SER A 177 -15.55 21.37 -2.33
N THR A 178 -15.60 20.50 -1.34
CA THR A 178 -15.47 20.83 0.08
C THR A 178 -14.38 19.99 0.73
N TYR A 179 -13.90 20.44 1.88
CA TYR A 179 -12.95 19.73 2.74
C TYR A 179 -13.43 19.64 4.18
N GLN A 180 -14.54 20.28 4.51
CA GLN A 180 -15.15 20.27 5.84
C GLN A 180 -16.13 19.11 5.96
N GLY A 181 -16.14 18.45 7.10
CA GLY A 181 -17.04 17.33 7.39
C GLY A 181 -16.72 16.06 6.61
N LEU A 182 -15.50 15.91 6.08
CA LEU A 182 -15.09 14.75 5.32
C LEU A 182 -14.25 13.79 6.16
N TYR A 183 -14.69 12.54 6.25
CA TYR A 183 -14.04 11.43 6.90
C TYR A 183 -13.30 10.53 5.90
N ALA A 184 -12.63 9.50 6.37
CA ALA A 184 -11.84 8.60 5.52
C ALA A 184 -12.69 7.95 4.40
N ASN A 185 -13.92 7.53 4.72
CA ASN A 185 -14.87 6.94 3.78
C ASN A 185 -15.39 7.94 2.74
N ASP A 186 -15.55 9.21 3.12
CA ASP A 186 -15.98 10.25 2.20
C ASP A 186 -14.89 10.54 1.16
N TYR A 187 -13.64 10.72 1.61
CA TYR A 187 -12.49 10.87 0.71
C TYR A 187 -12.36 9.68 -0.23
N TYR A 188 -12.44 8.43 0.30
CA TYR A 188 -12.39 7.23 -0.52
C TYR A 188 -13.45 7.23 -1.63
N THR A 189 -14.66 7.68 -1.31
CA THR A 189 -15.77 7.74 -2.25
C THR A 189 -15.57 8.84 -3.30
N PHE A 190 -15.17 10.04 -2.89
CA PHE A 190 -14.92 11.17 -3.81
C PHE A 190 -13.77 10.88 -4.77
N GLU A 191 -12.69 10.32 -4.30
CA GLU A 191 -11.52 9.97 -5.11
C GLU A 191 -11.89 9.04 -6.28
N ARG A 192 -12.86 8.16 -6.09
CA ARG A 192 -13.38 7.20 -7.08
C ARG A 192 -14.62 7.69 -7.81
N GLY A 193 -15.06 8.89 -7.49
CA GLY A 193 -16.16 9.56 -8.17
C GLY A 193 -15.73 10.27 -9.46
N THR A 194 -16.68 10.97 -10.05
CA THR A 194 -16.48 11.73 -11.29
C THR A 194 -16.48 13.23 -11.09
N GLN A 195 -16.52 13.70 -9.83
CA GLN A 195 -16.50 15.12 -9.52
C GLN A 195 -15.07 15.66 -9.67
N VAL A 196 -14.86 16.52 -10.66
CA VAL A 196 -13.60 17.20 -10.95
C VAL A 196 -13.87 18.62 -11.37
N TYR A 197 -12.86 19.49 -11.39
CA TYR A 197 -12.99 20.78 -12.05
C TYR A 197 -13.31 20.58 -13.54
N SER A 198 -14.12 21.49 -14.10
CA SER A 198 -14.60 21.38 -15.49
C SER A 198 -13.46 21.14 -16.48
N GLY A 199 -13.59 20.13 -17.31
CA GLY A 199 -12.62 19.74 -18.33
C GLY A 199 -11.42 18.93 -17.84
N ARG A 200 -11.39 18.51 -16.55
CA ARG A 200 -10.34 17.64 -16.02
C ARG A 200 -10.70 16.17 -16.21
N SER A 201 -9.67 15.33 -16.31
CA SER A 201 -9.80 13.90 -16.35
C SER A 201 -10.23 13.34 -15.00
N THR A 202 -11.08 12.32 -15.00
CA THR A 202 -11.50 11.58 -13.79
C THR A 202 -10.62 10.37 -13.48
N THR A 203 -9.76 9.99 -14.43
CA THR A 203 -8.82 8.88 -14.30
C THR A 203 -7.54 9.15 -15.08
N TRP A 204 -6.48 8.43 -14.71
CA TRP A 204 -5.20 8.44 -15.41
C TRP A 204 -4.52 7.08 -15.28
N THR A 205 -3.93 6.56 -16.36
CA THR A 205 -3.17 5.31 -16.34
C THR A 205 -1.68 5.60 -16.30
N GLY A 206 -0.99 5.00 -15.34
CA GLY A 206 0.46 5.12 -15.22
C GLY A 206 1.01 4.39 -14.00
N LYS A 207 2.31 4.50 -13.79
CA LYS A 207 3.05 3.67 -12.82
C LYS A 207 3.15 4.30 -11.43
N ILE A 208 3.51 5.59 -11.36
CA ILE A 208 3.85 6.26 -10.10
C ILE A 208 2.96 7.49 -9.93
N ALA A 209 2.31 7.57 -8.78
CA ALA A 209 1.49 8.71 -8.39
C ALA A 209 1.83 9.18 -6.97
N LEU A 210 0.87 9.79 -6.30
CA LEU A 210 0.93 10.22 -4.91
C LEU A 210 -0.12 9.46 -4.08
N MET A 211 -0.01 9.53 -2.76
CA MET A 211 -1.06 9.00 -1.88
C MET A 211 -2.37 9.76 -2.07
N TYR A 212 -3.48 9.10 -1.77
CA TYR A 212 -4.77 9.76 -1.61
C TYR A 212 -4.94 10.32 -0.19
N PRO A 213 -5.79 11.33 0.04
CA PRO A 213 -6.28 11.69 1.37
C PRO A 213 -6.81 10.47 2.14
N SER A 214 -7.57 9.58 1.49
CA SER A 214 -8.07 8.36 2.11
C SER A 214 -6.95 7.41 2.54
N ASP A 215 -5.83 7.33 1.80
CA ASP A 215 -4.66 6.52 2.22
C ASP A 215 -4.10 7.02 3.55
N TYR A 216 -3.99 8.34 3.69
CA TYR A 216 -3.49 8.98 4.91
C TYR A 216 -4.44 8.79 6.12
N LEU A 217 -5.74 9.00 5.91
CA LEU A 217 -6.73 8.91 6.98
C LEU A 217 -6.92 7.47 7.46
N TYR A 218 -6.97 6.50 6.55
CA TYR A 218 -7.02 5.07 6.91
C TYR A 218 -5.72 4.54 7.52
N ALA A 219 -4.60 5.22 7.33
CA ALA A 219 -3.35 4.88 8.02
C ALA A 219 -3.35 5.26 9.51
N SER A 220 -4.36 5.99 9.99
CA SER A 220 -4.56 6.34 11.39
C SER A 220 -5.45 5.32 12.09
N ASN A 221 -5.43 5.35 13.43
CA ASN A 221 -6.30 4.49 14.23
C ASN A 221 -7.70 5.11 14.37
N LEU A 222 -8.63 4.74 13.48
CA LEU A 222 -10.01 5.22 13.51
C LEU A 222 -10.79 4.75 14.75
N ALA A 223 -10.32 3.69 15.45
CA ALA A 223 -10.92 3.25 16.71
C ALA A 223 -10.80 4.30 17.82
N THR A 224 -9.78 5.13 17.76
CA THR A 224 -9.51 6.19 18.74
C THR A 224 -9.75 7.59 18.20
N CYS A 225 -10.09 7.73 16.92
CA CYS A 225 -10.33 9.01 16.27
C CYS A 225 -11.64 9.02 15.47
N SER A 226 -12.53 9.95 15.83
CA SER A 226 -13.81 10.17 15.16
C SER A 226 -13.92 11.55 14.50
N SER A 227 -12.80 12.26 14.33
CA SER A 227 -12.79 13.58 13.68
C SER A 227 -12.78 13.47 12.16
N ASP A 228 -13.29 14.51 11.50
CA ASP A 228 -13.05 14.72 10.08
C ASP A 228 -11.59 15.15 9.79
N GLY A 229 -11.20 15.14 8.53
CA GLY A 229 -9.81 15.41 8.12
C GLY A 229 -9.31 16.82 8.46
N ILE A 230 -10.21 17.80 8.62
CA ILE A 230 -9.85 19.19 8.97
C ILE A 230 -9.48 19.35 10.44
N PHE A 231 -9.99 18.50 11.33
CA PHE A 231 -9.69 18.50 12.76
C PHE A 231 -8.78 17.33 13.16
N TRP A 232 -8.16 16.65 12.18
CA TRP A 232 -7.33 15.47 12.40
C TRP A 232 -6.14 15.76 13.33
N ASP A 233 -5.52 16.90 13.15
CA ASP A 233 -4.40 17.38 13.96
C ASP A 233 -4.80 17.73 15.40
N THR A 234 -5.90 18.48 15.59
CA THR A 234 -6.36 18.91 16.91
C THR A 234 -7.00 17.79 17.72
N ALA A 235 -7.53 16.77 17.06
CA ALA A 235 -8.07 15.58 17.71
C ALA A 235 -7.00 14.54 18.08
N GLY A 236 -5.74 14.77 17.73
CA GLY A 236 -4.64 13.82 17.95
C GLY A 236 -4.65 12.61 17.01
N CYS A 237 -5.53 12.58 16.02
CA CYS A 237 -5.61 11.48 15.04
C CYS A 237 -4.35 11.37 14.20
N ALA A 238 -3.77 12.51 13.84
CA ALA A 238 -2.54 12.60 13.06
C ALA A 238 -1.35 11.88 13.71
N ASP A 239 -1.30 11.88 15.04
CA ASP A 239 -0.22 11.22 15.81
C ASP A 239 -0.31 9.69 15.74
N THR A 240 -1.44 9.15 15.28
CA THR A 240 -1.65 7.71 15.08
C THR A 240 -1.41 7.25 13.65
N SER A 241 -1.05 8.16 12.72
CA SER A 241 -0.83 7.84 11.31
C SER A 241 0.64 7.67 10.98
N TRP A 242 1.03 6.48 10.55
CA TRP A 242 2.39 6.23 10.05
C TRP A 242 2.70 6.98 8.74
N LEU A 243 1.67 7.44 8.01
CA LEU A 243 1.85 8.23 6.77
C LEU A 243 2.10 9.72 7.00
N ARG A 244 1.98 10.20 8.24
CA ARG A 244 2.21 11.60 8.56
C ARG A 244 3.66 12.00 8.31
N ASN A 245 3.85 13.15 7.65
CA ASN A 245 5.13 13.85 7.60
C ASN A 245 5.07 15.04 8.57
N THR A 246 5.85 14.95 9.65
CA THR A 246 5.87 15.99 10.69
C THR A 246 6.77 17.20 10.36
N SER A 247 7.62 17.07 9.34
CA SER A 247 8.61 18.09 8.98
C SER A 247 8.03 19.14 8.04
N THR A 248 7.17 18.73 7.10
CA THR A 248 6.57 19.64 6.10
C THR A 248 5.23 19.08 5.60
N ALA A 249 4.45 19.94 4.96
CA ALA A 249 3.26 19.49 4.24
C ALA A 249 3.66 18.54 3.11
N GLN A 250 2.77 17.62 2.78
CA GLN A 250 2.96 16.65 1.70
C GLN A 250 1.77 16.63 0.75
N TRP A 251 2.06 16.48 -0.52
CA TRP A 251 1.06 16.40 -1.56
C TRP A 251 0.23 15.12 -1.48
N THR A 252 -1.02 15.22 -1.90
CA THR A 252 -1.86 14.08 -2.28
C THR A 252 -2.17 14.12 -3.78
N LEU A 253 -2.74 13.03 -4.29
CA LEU A 253 -3.12 12.94 -5.71
C LEU A 253 -4.41 13.72 -6.02
N THR A 254 -5.28 13.92 -5.03
CA THR A 254 -6.68 14.36 -5.18
C THR A 254 -6.79 15.84 -5.50
N PRO A 255 -7.37 16.24 -6.65
CA PRO A 255 -7.62 17.63 -6.98
C PRO A 255 -8.85 18.18 -6.24
N THR A 256 -8.92 19.51 -6.12
CA THR A 256 -10.14 20.21 -5.75
C THR A 256 -11.08 20.32 -6.96
N ALA A 257 -12.34 19.96 -6.78
CA ALA A 257 -13.31 19.99 -7.87
C ALA A 257 -13.92 21.38 -8.14
N SER A 258 -13.79 22.32 -7.20
CA SER A 258 -14.35 23.69 -7.31
C SER A 258 -13.35 24.73 -7.80
N ASP A 259 -12.07 24.39 -7.91
CA ASP A 259 -11.01 25.33 -8.30
C ASP A 259 -9.99 24.63 -9.19
N SER A 260 -9.52 25.31 -10.22
CA SER A 260 -8.58 24.77 -11.22
C SER A 260 -7.12 24.79 -10.80
N LEU A 261 -6.81 25.40 -9.65
CA LEU A 261 -5.46 25.71 -9.18
C LEU A 261 -5.10 24.95 -7.89
N LEU A 262 -6.09 24.31 -7.26
CA LEU A 262 -5.94 23.75 -5.91
C LEU A 262 -5.99 22.22 -5.92
N VAL A 263 -5.21 21.64 -5.02
CA VAL A 263 -5.22 20.21 -4.70
C VAL A 263 -5.23 19.98 -3.19
N PHE A 264 -5.63 18.80 -2.77
CA PHE A 264 -5.54 18.38 -1.38
C PHE A 264 -4.09 18.11 -0.98
N ARG A 265 -3.75 18.49 0.25
CA ARG A 265 -2.51 18.15 0.92
C ARG A 265 -2.75 17.75 2.36
N VAL A 266 -1.77 17.10 2.95
CA VAL A 266 -1.68 16.90 4.41
C VAL A 266 -0.62 17.87 4.93
N ASN A 267 -0.95 18.73 5.90
CA ASN A 267 0.04 19.60 6.52
C ASN A 267 0.90 18.86 7.53
N SER A 268 1.97 19.48 8.03
CA SER A 268 2.88 18.85 9.02
C SER A 268 2.20 18.54 10.37
N ALA A 269 1.13 19.26 10.73
CA ALA A 269 0.34 18.95 11.91
C ALA A 269 -0.66 17.80 11.68
N GLY A 270 -0.95 17.43 10.41
CA GLY A 270 -1.83 16.34 10.07
C GLY A 270 -3.20 16.73 9.52
N TYR A 271 -3.49 18.01 9.41
CA TYR A 271 -4.70 18.52 8.78
C TYR A 271 -4.74 18.17 7.29
N VAL A 272 -5.88 17.67 6.83
CA VAL A 272 -6.18 17.42 5.41
C VAL A 272 -6.98 18.58 4.85
N GLY A 273 -6.44 19.29 3.88
CA GLY A 273 -7.10 20.46 3.29
C GLY A 273 -6.85 20.60 1.79
N ASN A 274 -7.74 21.36 1.14
CA ASN A 274 -7.78 21.56 -0.31
C ASN A 274 -7.39 22.98 -0.73
N ASN A 275 -6.67 23.72 0.09
CA ASN A 275 -6.36 25.14 -0.13
C ASN A 275 -4.91 25.38 -0.56
N SER A 276 -4.28 24.40 -1.20
CA SER A 276 -2.88 24.51 -1.62
C SER A 276 -2.79 24.67 -3.13
N TYR A 277 -2.13 25.75 -3.55
CA TYR A 277 -1.88 25.99 -4.95
C TYR A 277 -0.91 24.96 -5.50
N VAL A 278 -1.22 24.40 -6.65
CA VAL A 278 -0.43 23.35 -7.30
C VAL A 278 1.02 23.75 -7.59
N ASN A 279 1.33 25.05 -7.67
CA ASN A 279 2.69 25.56 -7.86
C ASN A 279 3.47 25.80 -6.57
N ASP A 280 2.87 25.60 -5.39
CA ASP A 280 3.60 25.54 -4.13
C ASP A 280 4.51 24.31 -4.11
N ALA A 281 5.59 24.37 -3.32
CA ALA A 281 6.54 23.26 -3.20
C ALA A 281 6.36 22.53 -1.86
N TYR A 282 5.84 21.31 -1.90
CA TYR A 282 5.67 20.45 -0.72
C TYR A 282 6.33 19.08 -0.92
N ALA A 283 6.49 18.35 0.18
CA ALA A 283 7.06 17.02 0.16
C ALA A 283 6.28 16.11 -0.80
N SER A 284 7.01 15.45 -1.68
CA SER A 284 6.47 14.52 -2.65
C SER A 284 6.97 13.12 -2.33
N ARG A 285 6.05 12.21 -2.00
CA ARG A 285 6.32 10.80 -1.72
C ARG A 285 5.75 9.96 -2.84
N PRO A 286 6.59 9.28 -3.64
CA PRO A 286 6.13 8.36 -4.67
C PRO A 286 5.29 7.23 -4.08
N VAL A 287 4.19 6.93 -4.75
CA VAL A 287 3.29 5.82 -4.45
C VAL A 287 3.06 5.03 -5.73
N LEU A 288 3.06 3.71 -5.64
CA LEU A 288 2.89 2.83 -6.78
C LEU A 288 2.16 1.54 -6.41
N PHE A 289 1.66 0.85 -7.41
CA PHE A 289 1.16 -0.51 -7.30
C PHE A 289 2.19 -1.49 -7.83
N LEU A 290 2.50 -2.51 -7.04
CA LEU A 290 3.27 -3.66 -7.52
C LEU A 290 2.42 -4.47 -8.50
N LYS A 291 3.05 -5.18 -9.40
CA LYS A 291 2.38 -6.19 -10.24
C LYS A 291 1.79 -7.30 -9.35
N SER A 292 0.74 -7.94 -9.83
CA SER A 292 0.03 -8.99 -9.07
C SER A 292 0.84 -10.28 -8.86
N ASP A 293 1.89 -10.49 -9.65
CA ASP A 293 2.78 -11.65 -9.59
C ASP A 293 4.02 -11.43 -8.71
N VAL A 294 4.20 -10.23 -8.15
CA VAL A 294 5.26 -9.96 -7.17
C VAL A 294 5.02 -10.78 -5.91
N GLN A 295 6.07 -11.49 -5.47
CA GLN A 295 6.06 -12.36 -4.28
C GLN A 295 6.79 -11.70 -3.12
N ILE A 296 6.38 -12.02 -1.88
CA ILE A 296 7.16 -11.78 -0.66
C ILE A 296 7.99 -13.03 -0.39
N THR A 297 9.32 -12.86 -0.37
CA THR A 297 10.28 -13.96 -0.23
C THR A 297 10.93 -14.03 1.16
N GLY A 298 10.66 -13.05 2.02
CA GLY A 298 11.21 -13.03 3.38
C GLY A 298 10.87 -11.72 4.10
N GLY A 299 11.39 -11.58 5.32
CA GLY A 299 11.11 -10.48 6.22
C GLY A 299 9.81 -10.67 7.01
N ASP A 300 9.63 -9.83 8.02
CA ASP A 300 8.42 -9.80 8.87
C ASP A 300 7.71 -8.44 8.84
N GLY A 301 8.17 -7.55 7.95
CA GLY A 301 7.63 -6.22 7.76
C GLY A 301 8.07 -5.21 8.83
N SER A 302 8.89 -5.59 9.81
CA SER A 302 9.49 -4.61 10.73
C SER A 302 10.54 -3.76 10.02
N GLN A 303 10.87 -2.60 10.58
CA GLN A 303 11.90 -1.73 10.01
C GLN A 303 13.28 -2.41 9.95
N SER A 304 13.59 -3.27 10.94
CA SER A 304 14.87 -3.99 11.00
C SER A 304 14.92 -5.23 10.12
N ASN A 305 13.76 -5.77 9.72
CA ASN A 305 13.61 -6.95 8.87
C ASN A 305 12.44 -6.75 7.88
N PRO A 306 12.57 -5.77 6.95
CA PRO A 306 11.51 -5.44 6.01
C PRO A 306 11.19 -6.61 5.09
N PHE A 307 9.97 -6.67 4.58
CA PHE A 307 9.62 -7.64 3.54
C PHE A 307 10.54 -7.51 2.35
N THR A 308 10.99 -8.64 1.82
CA THR A 308 11.77 -8.73 0.58
C THR A 308 10.88 -9.19 -0.56
N LEU A 309 11.12 -8.66 -1.74
CA LEU A 309 10.28 -8.89 -2.92
C LEU A 309 11.06 -9.60 -4.02
N SER A 310 10.34 -10.39 -4.82
CA SER A 310 10.83 -10.90 -6.11
C SER A 310 9.68 -10.91 -7.13
N VAL A 311 10.05 -10.91 -8.41
CA VAL A 311 9.19 -11.25 -9.55
C VAL A 311 9.81 -12.44 -10.24
N GLU A 312 9.00 -13.44 -10.64
CA GLU A 312 9.48 -14.61 -11.41
C GLU A 312 9.69 -14.28 -12.88
#